data_331d80632a680cbb9becc70afd7b8a55
#
_entry.id   331d80632a680cbb9becc70afd7b8a55
#
_cell.length_a   1.000
_cell.length_b   1.000
_cell.length_c   1.000
_cell.angle_alpha   90.00
_cell.angle_beta   90.00
_cell.angle_gamma   90.00
#
_symmetry.space_group_name_H-M   'P 1'
#
loop_
_entity.id
_entity.type
_entity.pdbx_description
1 polymer ?
#
loop_
_entity_poly.entity_id
_entity_poly.type
_entity_poly.pdbx_seq_one_letter_code
_entity_poly.pdbx_strand_id
1 'polypeptide(L)'
;MRTVTIVGASLAGLYAARELRAQGYDGRLVVVGDEPHPPYDRPPLSKDFLTGRTDEDRLALTDAEESAGLEAEWLLGVRARGLDTQARTVLLADGRTLTTDGLVIATGATARRLPGAPADVHTLRTLEDARALRARLTEGPRRVVVIGGGFIGAETAASCAALGHDVTVLEAAPLPLLPRLGPEMAAVCATLHHRGGVRLRTGTGVTSLRRTGSVTAVELADGHTLTADIVITGIGAVPNTAWLAGSTLTLGDGVLCDEGCATALPQVVAVGDVARAGGTRAEHWTSATEQPRVAVTNLLAGRTLATSRPVPYFWSDQYGSRIQFAGRYRAGDTVRVTEGELLDEGPGEAGFLARYERDGHTVAVLAVDRPRPFTRARRELGRTAATATT
;
A
#
# COMPACT_ATOMS: atom_id res chain seq x y z
N MET A 1 -22.47 22.31 2.70
CA MET A 1 -21.14 22.53 3.29
C MET A 1 -20.47 23.67 2.59
N ARG A 2 -19.87 24.63 3.32
CA ARG A 2 -19.13 25.77 2.72
C ARG A 2 -17.67 25.41 2.48
N THR A 3 -17.08 24.65 3.41
CA THR A 3 -15.69 24.25 3.35
C THR A 3 -15.56 22.75 3.59
N VAL A 4 -14.87 22.05 2.69
CA VAL A 4 -14.44 20.67 2.88
C VAL A 4 -12.91 20.64 2.94
N THR A 5 -12.39 19.95 3.97
CA THR A 5 -10.95 19.75 4.13
C THR A 5 -10.62 18.28 3.87
N ILE A 6 -9.61 18.02 3.07
CA ILE A 6 -9.00 16.70 2.87
C ILE A 6 -7.66 16.69 3.58
N VAL A 7 -7.44 15.77 4.50
CA VAL A 7 -6.15 15.58 5.16
C VAL A 7 -5.47 14.34 4.60
N GLY A 8 -4.43 14.58 3.79
CA GLY A 8 -3.70 13.60 3.01
C GLY A 8 -3.73 13.95 1.52
N ALA A 9 -2.61 14.47 0.99
CA ALA A 9 -2.47 14.94 -0.40
C ALA A 9 -1.81 13.89 -1.33
N SER A 10 -2.14 12.61 -1.14
CA SER A 10 -1.68 11.53 -2.02
C SER A 10 -2.85 10.96 -2.82
N LEU A 11 -2.73 9.73 -3.34
CA LEU A 11 -3.70 9.10 -4.24
C LEU A 11 -5.16 9.21 -3.75
N ALA A 12 -5.45 8.77 -2.52
CA ALA A 12 -6.83 8.80 -1.98
C ALA A 12 -7.36 10.22 -1.80
N GLY A 13 -6.51 11.17 -1.40
CA GLY A 13 -6.89 12.59 -1.28
C GLY A 13 -7.17 13.24 -2.62
N LEU A 14 -6.35 12.96 -3.64
CA LEU A 14 -6.58 13.44 -5.00
C LEU A 14 -7.90 12.91 -5.56
N TYR A 15 -8.17 11.59 -5.41
CA TYR A 15 -9.43 11.01 -5.85
C TYR A 15 -10.63 11.57 -5.08
N ALA A 16 -10.47 11.88 -3.78
CA ALA A 16 -11.53 12.55 -3.02
C ALA A 16 -11.80 13.98 -3.54
N ALA A 17 -10.76 14.72 -3.92
CA ALA A 17 -10.92 16.04 -4.53
C ALA A 17 -11.63 15.97 -5.88
N ARG A 18 -11.23 15.00 -6.74
CA ARG A 18 -11.90 14.72 -8.02
C ARG A 18 -13.37 14.39 -7.82
N GLU A 19 -13.68 13.49 -6.89
CA GLU A 19 -15.06 13.07 -6.62
C GLU A 19 -15.91 14.19 -6.04
N LEU A 20 -15.36 15.07 -5.18
CA LEU A 20 -16.09 16.25 -4.70
C LEU A 20 -16.54 17.15 -5.86
N ARG A 21 -15.65 17.44 -6.80
CA ARG A 21 -16.00 18.26 -7.99
C ARG A 21 -16.95 17.52 -8.94
N ALA A 22 -16.69 16.24 -9.20
CA ALA A 22 -17.54 15.42 -10.07
C ALA A 22 -18.98 15.25 -9.54
N GLN A 23 -19.16 15.29 -8.21
CA GLN A 23 -20.47 15.21 -7.56
C GLN A 23 -21.09 16.57 -7.27
N GLY A 24 -20.54 17.66 -7.84
CA GLY A 24 -21.13 18.99 -7.84
C GLY A 24 -20.85 19.83 -6.58
N TYR A 25 -19.84 19.47 -5.78
CA TYR A 25 -19.42 20.34 -4.69
C TYR A 25 -18.67 21.57 -5.23
N ASP A 26 -19.21 22.75 -5.04
CA ASP A 26 -18.71 24.05 -5.49
C ASP A 26 -18.12 24.93 -4.37
N GLY A 27 -18.11 24.42 -3.13
CA GLY A 27 -17.56 25.12 -1.98
C GLY A 27 -16.02 25.15 -1.94
N ARG A 28 -15.47 25.83 -0.93
CA ARG A 28 -14.03 25.88 -0.68
C ARG A 28 -13.48 24.48 -0.38
N LEU A 29 -12.47 24.06 -1.15
CA LEU A 29 -11.78 22.79 -0.99
C LEU A 29 -10.33 23.04 -0.56
N VAL A 30 -9.95 22.49 0.59
CA VAL A 30 -8.57 22.58 1.12
C VAL A 30 -7.99 21.19 1.22
N VAL A 31 -6.80 20.98 0.65
CA VAL A 31 -6.07 19.71 0.71
C VAL A 31 -4.77 19.90 1.47
N VAL A 32 -4.60 19.17 2.57
CA VAL A 32 -3.43 19.25 3.45
C VAL A 32 -2.54 18.04 3.23
N GLY A 33 -1.25 18.23 2.93
CA GLY A 33 -0.27 17.18 2.71
C GLY A 33 0.99 17.37 3.53
N ASP A 34 1.48 16.28 4.16
CA ASP A 34 2.72 16.28 4.94
C ASP A 34 3.96 16.34 4.03
N GLU A 35 3.89 15.71 2.87
CA GLU A 35 4.94 15.75 1.85
C GLU A 35 4.87 17.06 1.04
N PRO A 36 6.02 17.63 0.62
CA PRO A 36 6.05 18.90 -0.13
C PRO A 36 5.72 18.72 -1.62
N HIS A 37 5.36 17.52 -2.04
CA HIS A 37 5.12 17.15 -3.44
C HIS A 37 3.63 17.15 -3.78
N PRO A 38 3.25 17.55 -5.01
CA PRO A 38 1.96 17.22 -5.59
C PRO A 38 1.69 15.70 -5.56
N PRO A 39 0.44 15.26 -5.70
CA PRO A 39 0.11 13.85 -5.72
C PRO A 39 0.91 13.07 -6.78
N TYR A 40 1.55 11.99 -6.37
CA TYR A 40 2.37 11.12 -7.22
C TYR A 40 2.06 9.64 -6.99
N ASP A 41 2.35 8.82 -7.99
CA ASP A 41 2.13 7.36 -7.93
C ASP A 41 3.25 6.65 -7.18
N ARG A 42 2.88 5.87 -6.15
CA ARG A 42 3.85 5.17 -5.29
C ARG A 42 4.32 3.81 -5.82
N PRO A 43 3.50 3.02 -6.53
CA PRO A 43 3.94 1.71 -7.03
C PRO A 43 5.24 1.71 -7.85
N PRO A 44 5.59 2.73 -8.64
CA PRO A 44 6.87 2.78 -9.33
C PRO A 44 8.09 2.93 -8.42
N LEU A 45 7.92 3.42 -7.19
CA LEU A 45 9.02 3.70 -6.27
C LEU A 45 9.89 2.48 -5.93
N SER A 46 9.27 1.28 -5.85
CA SER A 46 9.98 0.02 -5.62
C SER A 46 10.50 -0.66 -6.90
N LYS A 47 10.18 -0.11 -8.07
CA LYS A 47 10.39 -0.71 -9.40
C LYS A 47 11.19 0.23 -10.32
N ASP A 48 10.50 0.81 -11.29
CA ASP A 48 11.12 1.59 -12.38
C ASP A 48 11.80 2.87 -11.90
N PHE A 49 11.26 3.52 -10.87
CA PHE A 49 11.93 4.67 -10.26
C PHE A 49 13.23 4.26 -9.56
N LEU A 50 13.19 3.18 -8.76
CA LEU A 50 14.37 2.70 -8.03
C LEU A 50 15.48 2.24 -8.98
N THR A 51 15.12 1.62 -10.11
CA THR A 51 16.08 1.16 -11.12
C THR A 51 16.50 2.25 -12.11
N GLY A 52 15.96 3.46 -12.02
CA GLY A 52 16.28 4.57 -12.91
C GLY A 52 15.62 4.51 -14.29
N ARG A 53 14.66 3.60 -14.52
CA ARG A 53 13.89 3.51 -15.77
C ARG A 53 12.78 4.54 -15.89
N THR A 54 12.40 5.15 -14.76
CA THR A 54 11.40 6.22 -14.70
C THR A 54 11.95 7.37 -13.87
N ASP A 55 11.74 8.60 -14.34
CA ASP A 55 12.04 9.83 -13.64
C ASP A 55 10.83 10.35 -12.85
N GLU A 56 11.07 11.32 -11.97
CA GLU A 56 10.06 11.87 -11.06
C GLU A 56 8.87 12.50 -11.78
N ASP A 57 9.11 13.20 -12.86
CA ASP A 57 8.04 13.87 -13.64
C ASP A 57 6.98 12.88 -14.13
N ARG A 58 7.37 11.62 -14.35
CA ARG A 58 6.45 10.56 -14.77
C ARG A 58 5.67 9.92 -13.62
N LEU A 59 5.97 10.28 -12.39
CA LEU A 59 5.22 9.82 -11.22
C LEU A 59 3.97 10.69 -10.96
N ALA A 60 3.88 11.88 -11.54
CA ALA A 60 2.76 12.79 -11.33
C ALA A 60 1.41 12.13 -11.65
N LEU A 61 0.45 12.25 -10.73
CA LEU A 61 -0.92 11.72 -10.89
C LEU A 61 -1.89 12.73 -11.50
N THR A 62 -1.47 13.97 -11.66
CA THR A 62 -2.26 15.07 -12.23
C THR A 62 -1.32 16.03 -12.94
N ASP A 63 -1.78 16.63 -14.01
CA ASP A 63 -1.10 17.72 -14.68
C ASP A 63 -1.54 19.10 -14.14
N ALA A 64 -0.97 20.17 -14.67
CA ALA A 64 -1.25 21.53 -14.22
C ALA A 64 -2.69 21.96 -14.54
N GLU A 65 -3.26 21.54 -15.67
CA GLU A 65 -4.61 21.89 -16.10
C GLU A 65 -5.65 21.22 -15.21
N GLU A 66 -5.51 19.91 -14.97
CA GLU A 66 -6.37 19.17 -14.06
C GLU A 66 -6.26 19.70 -12.62
N SER A 67 -5.03 19.96 -12.14
CA SER A 67 -4.80 20.52 -10.81
C SER A 67 -5.49 21.87 -10.62
N ALA A 68 -5.44 22.75 -11.63
CA ALA A 68 -6.15 24.02 -11.63
C ALA A 68 -7.68 23.84 -11.67
N GLY A 69 -8.17 22.88 -12.48
CA GLY A 69 -9.61 22.58 -12.59
C GLY A 69 -10.25 22.03 -11.31
N LEU A 70 -9.45 21.50 -10.39
CA LEU A 70 -9.94 21.09 -9.06
C LEU A 70 -10.27 22.30 -8.17
N GLU A 71 -9.79 23.51 -8.47
CA GLU A 71 -10.00 24.71 -7.66
C GLU A 71 -9.78 24.46 -6.16
N ALA A 72 -8.74 23.71 -5.84
CA ALA A 72 -8.39 23.32 -4.47
C ALA A 72 -7.20 24.13 -3.96
N GLU A 73 -7.27 24.53 -2.71
CA GLU A 73 -6.13 25.10 -1.97
C GLU A 73 -5.24 23.97 -1.46
N TRP A 74 -4.06 23.79 -2.07
CA TRP A 74 -3.09 22.78 -1.70
C TRP A 74 -2.10 23.29 -0.65
N LEU A 75 -2.15 22.77 0.55
CA LEU A 75 -1.21 23.06 1.65
C LEU A 75 -0.23 21.88 1.77
N LEU A 76 0.77 21.86 0.88
CA LEU A 76 1.79 20.82 0.82
C LEU A 76 2.96 21.13 1.77
N GLY A 77 3.62 20.07 2.29
CA GLY A 77 4.68 20.20 3.30
C GLY A 77 4.16 20.60 4.68
N VAL A 78 2.84 20.48 4.91
CA VAL A 78 2.21 20.87 6.18
C VAL A 78 1.47 19.69 6.78
N ARG A 79 1.90 19.26 7.95
CA ARG A 79 1.29 18.14 8.69
C ARG A 79 0.08 18.59 9.50
N ALA A 80 -1.03 17.83 9.43
CA ALA A 80 -2.08 17.92 10.43
C ALA A 80 -1.63 17.27 11.74
N ARG A 81 -1.87 17.92 12.89
CA ARG A 81 -1.44 17.46 14.21
C ARG A 81 -2.59 17.27 15.20
N GLY A 82 -3.80 17.70 14.86
CA GLY A 82 -4.97 17.54 15.72
C GLY A 82 -6.28 17.77 15.00
N LEU A 83 -7.33 17.17 15.54
CA LEU A 83 -8.72 17.35 15.12
C LEU A 83 -9.57 17.66 16.35
N ASP A 84 -10.16 18.86 16.40
CA ASP A 84 -11.23 19.20 17.33
C ASP A 84 -12.59 18.98 16.63
N THR A 85 -13.28 17.91 17.02
CA THR A 85 -14.56 17.52 16.44
C THR A 85 -15.73 18.39 16.89
N GLN A 86 -15.62 19.08 18.03
CA GLN A 86 -16.66 20.00 18.53
C GLN A 86 -16.53 21.36 17.85
N ALA A 87 -15.32 21.93 17.79
CA ALA A 87 -15.04 23.15 17.09
C ALA A 87 -15.02 22.99 15.56
N ARG A 88 -15.02 21.74 15.05
CA ARG A 88 -14.87 21.41 13.62
C ARG A 88 -13.62 22.04 13.02
N THR A 89 -12.50 21.82 13.68
CA THR A 89 -11.23 22.42 13.25
C THR A 89 -10.12 21.39 13.15
N VAL A 90 -9.31 21.54 12.10
CA VAL A 90 -8.06 20.80 11.92
C VAL A 90 -6.90 21.69 12.31
N LEU A 91 -6.07 21.24 13.27
CA LEU A 91 -4.84 21.93 13.69
C LEU A 91 -3.69 21.49 12.80
N LEU A 92 -2.91 22.44 12.31
CA LEU A 92 -1.73 22.21 11.51
C LEU A 92 -0.44 22.37 12.33
N ALA A 93 0.64 21.76 11.88
CA ALA A 93 1.93 21.78 12.58
C ALA A 93 2.59 23.18 12.57
N ASP A 94 2.25 24.04 11.62
CA ASP A 94 2.69 25.43 11.51
C ASP A 94 1.88 26.41 12.37
N GLY A 95 0.92 25.91 13.17
CA GLY A 95 0.09 26.68 14.07
C GLY A 95 -1.23 27.18 13.46
N ARG A 96 -1.44 27.04 12.17
CA ARG A 96 -2.72 27.37 11.53
C ARG A 96 -3.84 26.42 11.97
N THR A 97 -5.05 26.92 11.99
CA THR A 97 -6.28 26.17 12.25
C THR A 97 -7.23 26.32 11.08
N LEU A 98 -7.74 25.21 10.57
CA LEU A 98 -8.69 25.18 9.47
C LEU A 98 -10.07 24.82 10.00
N THR A 99 -11.04 25.73 9.88
CA THR A 99 -12.45 25.41 10.15
C THR A 99 -13.04 24.68 8.94
N THR A 100 -13.75 23.59 9.18
CA THR A 100 -14.28 22.73 8.11
C THR A 100 -15.69 22.25 8.41
N ASP A 101 -16.57 22.24 7.41
CA ASP A 101 -17.91 21.66 7.52
C ASP A 101 -17.94 20.17 7.22
N GLY A 102 -16.98 19.71 6.38
CA GLY A 102 -16.79 18.31 6.01
C GLY A 102 -15.32 17.94 6.01
N LEU A 103 -14.99 16.74 6.49
CA LEU A 103 -13.61 16.23 6.58
C LEU A 103 -13.46 14.90 5.86
N VAL A 104 -12.46 14.82 4.98
CA VAL A 104 -11.99 13.56 4.41
C VAL A 104 -10.62 13.23 5.01
N ILE A 105 -10.53 12.12 5.74
CA ILE A 105 -9.29 11.59 6.29
C ILE A 105 -8.67 10.66 5.26
N ALA A 106 -7.56 11.07 4.64
CA ALA A 106 -6.84 10.34 3.59
C ALA A 106 -5.33 10.24 3.89
N THR A 107 -4.97 10.22 5.18
CA THR A 107 -3.58 10.29 5.67
C THR A 107 -2.74 9.04 5.39
N GLY A 108 -3.35 7.97 4.89
CA GLY A 108 -2.64 6.76 4.51
C GLY A 108 -1.95 6.05 5.67
N ALA A 109 -0.79 5.48 5.39
CA ALA A 109 0.02 4.73 6.34
C ALA A 109 1.50 5.02 6.15
N THR A 110 2.29 4.87 7.21
CA THR A 110 3.76 5.02 7.23
C THR A 110 4.41 3.63 7.31
N ALA A 111 5.54 3.43 6.64
CA ALA A 111 6.31 2.20 6.72
C ALA A 111 6.71 1.89 8.17
N ARG A 112 6.49 0.64 8.59
CA ARG A 112 6.91 0.18 9.92
C ARG A 112 8.43 0.10 9.99
N ARG A 113 9.00 0.63 11.05
CA ARG A 113 10.43 0.50 11.34
C ARG A 113 10.68 -0.55 12.43
N LEU A 114 11.81 -1.23 12.35
CA LEU A 114 12.27 -2.07 13.45
C LEU A 114 12.66 -1.19 14.65
N PRO A 115 12.22 -1.55 15.86
CA PRO A 115 12.62 -0.82 17.06
C PRO A 115 14.16 -0.81 17.22
N GLY A 116 14.73 0.35 17.53
CA GLY A 116 16.17 0.48 17.70
C GLY A 116 17.03 0.38 16.43
N ALA A 117 16.42 0.31 15.25
CA ALA A 117 17.16 0.29 13.99
C ALA A 117 17.99 1.58 13.82
N PRO A 118 19.23 1.46 13.32
CA PRO A 118 20.06 2.62 12.94
C PRO A 118 19.33 3.55 11.96
N ALA A 119 19.68 4.83 11.96
CA ALA A 119 19.00 5.84 11.14
C ALA A 119 19.19 5.63 9.62
N ASP A 120 20.26 4.94 9.23
CA ASP A 120 20.60 4.61 7.84
C ASP A 120 19.97 3.31 7.33
N VAL A 121 19.11 2.68 8.12
CA VAL A 121 18.23 1.59 7.68
C VAL A 121 17.07 2.18 6.89
N HIS A 122 16.98 1.78 5.63
CA HIS A 122 16.00 2.31 4.70
C HIS A 122 14.61 1.68 4.90
N THR A 123 13.59 2.48 4.67
CA THR A 123 12.23 2.06 4.36
C THR A 123 11.91 2.51 2.94
N LEU A 124 10.80 2.06 2.38
CA LEU A 124 10.35 2.51 1.07
C LEU A 124 8.85 2.78 1.10
N ARG A 125 8.50 4.06 1.19
CA ARG A 125 7.11 4.53 1.22
C ARG A 125 6.93 5.87 0.50
N THR A 126 7.86 6.81 0.73
CA THR A 126 7.81 8.17 0.19
C THR A 126 8.79 8.35 -0.96
N LEU A 127 8.64 9.45 -1.69
CA LEU A 127 9.60 9.82 -2.74
C LEU A 127 11.00 10.06 -2.16
N GLU A 128 11.08 10.67 -0.97
CA GLU A 128 12.35 10.88 -0.25
C GLU A 128 13.01 9.55 0.13
N ASP A 129 12.24 8.56 0.60
CA ASP A 129 12.75 7.22 0.87
C ASP A 129 13.37 6.61 -0.39
N ALA A 130 12.65 6.73 -1.52
CA ALA A 130 13.09 6.17 -2.79
C ALA A 130 14.33 6.89 -3.35
N ARG A 131 14.40 8.23 -3.24
CA ARG A 131 15.57 9.03 -3.61
C ARG A 131 16.80 8.63 -2.80
N ALA A 132 16.64 8.57 -1.47
CA ALA A 132 17.72 8.20 -0.56
C ALA A 132 18.24 6.78 -0.84
N LEU A 133 17.34 5.82 -1.05
CA LEU A 133 17.71 4.44 -1.38
C LEU A 133 18.38 4.35 -2.76
N ARG A 134 17.81 4.99 -3.79
CA ARG A 134 18.37 5.02 -5.15
C ARG A 134 19.79 5.57 -5.16
N ALA A 135 20.04 6.66 -4.42
CA ALA A 135 21.39 7.24 -4.32
C ALA A 135 22.41 6.22 -3.78
N ARG A 136 22.03 5.43 -2.77
CA ARG A 136 22.90 4.38 -2.21
C ARG A 136 23.11 3.20 -3.17
N LEU A 137 22.11 2.82 -3.93
CA LEU A 137 22.17 1.71 -4.88
C LEU A 137 23.00 2.03 -6.13
N THR A 138 23.18 3.30 -6.47
CA THR A 138 24.00 3.71 -7.65
C THR A 138 25.51 3.81 -7.37
N GLU A 139 25.94 3.64 -6.11
CA GLU A 139 27.37 3.70 -5.72
C GLU A 139 28.18 2.43 -6.10
N GLY A 140 27.61 1.50 -6.87
CA GLY A 140 28.22 0.23 -7.29
C GLY A 140 27.69 -0.99 -6.53
N PRO A 141 28.13 -2.22 -6.86
CA PRO A 141 27.64 -3.45 -6.27
C PRO A 141 27.78 -3.47 -4.75
N ARG A 142 26.71 -3.88 -4.05
CA ARG A 142 26.61 -3.90 -2.59
C ARG A 142 25.95 -5.19 -2.11
N ARG A 143 26.23 -5.57 -0.87
CA ARG A 143 25.47 -6.57 -0.13
C ARG A 143 24.23 -5.89 0.44
N VAL A 144 23.07 -6.28 -0.07
CA VAL A 144 21.77 -5.73 0.34
C VAL A 144 21.03 -6.78 1.15
N VAL A 145 20.58 -6.41 2.33
CA VAL A 145 19.67 -7.24 3.14
C VAL A 145 18.30 -6.56 3.17
N VAL A 146 17.28 -7.27 2.68
CA VAL A 146 15.88 -6.85 2.74
C VAL A 146 15.19 -7.63 3.83
N ILE A 147 14.62 -6.95 4.82
CA ILE A 147 13.91 -7.54 5.95
C ILE A 147 12.41 -7.45 5.67
N GLY A 148 11.76 -8.61 5.50
CA GLY A 148 10.37 -8.78 5.10
C GLY A 148 10.22 -9.20 3.65
N GLY A 149 9.65 -10.39 3.42
CA GLY A 149 9.35 -10.97 2.11
C GLY A 149 7.95 -10.61 1.58
N GLY A 150 7.34 -9.52 2.08
CA GLY A 150 6.08 -8.96 1.57
C GLY A 150 6.26 -8.34 0.18
N PHE A 151 5.18 -7.77 -0.39
CA PHE A 151 5.22 -7.21 -1.76
C PHE A 151 6.32 -6.18 -1.96
N ILE A 152 6.38 -5.15 -1.10
CA ILE A 152 7.39 -4.08 -1.22
C ILE A 152 8.81 -4.62 -1.04
N GLY A 153 9.01 -5.54 -0.07
CA GLY A 153 10.31 -6.17 0.13
C GLY A 153 10.76 -6.97 -1.09
N ALA A 154 9.88 -7.81 -1.66
CA ALA A 154 10.17 -8.62 -2.83
C ALA A 154 10.42 -7.76 -4.10
N GLU A 155 9.61 -6.72 -4.33
CA GLU A 155 9.82 -5.77 -5.45
C GLU A 155 11.13 -5.01 -5.31
N THR A 156 11.44 -4.55 -4.09
CA THR A 156 12.72 -3.85 -3.80
C THR A 156 13.90 -4.80 -3.98
N ALA A 157 13.79 -6.04 -3.51
CA ALA A 157 14.83 -7.06 -3.72
C ALA A 157 15.04 -7.36 -5.20
N ALA A 158 13.96 -7.46 -5.98
CA ALA A 158 14.01 -7.64 -7.43
C ALA A 158 14.73 -6.47 -8.12
N SER A 159 14.42 -5.23 -7.72
CA SER A 159 15.06 -4.02 -8.26
C SER A 159 16.54 -3.97 -7.89
N CYS A 160 16.91 -4.31 -6.65
CA CYS A 160 18.31 -4.38 -6.23
C CYS A 160 19.09 -5.45 -7.00
N ALA A 161 18.51 -6.64 -7.20
CA ALA A 161 19.13 -7.71 -7.99
C ALA A 161 19.33 -7.29 -9.46
N ALA A 162 18.32 -6.62 -10.06
CA ALA A 162 18.42 -6.09 -11.42
C ALA A 162 19.50 -5.02 -11.58
N LEU A 163 19.87 -4.31 -10.51
CA LEU A 163 20.99 -3.35 -10.46
C LEU A 163 22.34 -4.03 -10.19
N GLY A 164 22.40 -5.36 -10.06
CA GLY A 164 23.63 -6.13 -9.87
C GLY A 164 24.12 -6.22 -8.42
N HIS A 165 23.25 -5.98 -7.43
CA HIS A 165 23.59 -6.15 -6.03
C HIS A 165 23.48 -7.62 -5.57
N ASP A 166 24.23 -7.97 -4.54
CA ASP A 166 24.15 -9.25 -3.85
C ASP A 166 23.05 -9.18 -2.78
N VAL A 167 21.88 -9.78 -3.06
CA VAL A 167 20.65 -9.55 -2.29
C VAL A 167 20.27 -10.78 -1.46
N THR A 168 19.98 -10.56 -0.18
CA THR A 168 19.38 -11.53 0.73
C THR A 168 18.07 -10.98 1.27
N VAL A 169 16.98 -11.73 1.12
CA VAL A 169 15.67 -11.45 1.74
C VAL A 169 15.52 -12.31 3.01
N LEU A 170 15.15 -11.67 4.11
CA LEU A 170 14.84 -12.30 5.39
C LEU A 170 13.34 -12.23 5.64
N GLU A 171 12.71 -13.39 5.84
CA GLU A 171 11.28 -13.49 6.16
C GLU A 171 11.11 -14.29 7.46
N ALA A 172 10.45 -13.69 8.45
CA ALA A 172 10.23 -14.33 9.74
C ALA A 172 9.22 -15.49 9.67
N ALA A 173 8.25 -15.40 8.77
CA ALA A 173 7.30 -16.48 8.50
C ALA A 173 7.96 -17.62 7.73
N PRO A 174 7.37 -18.84 7.76
CA PRO A 174 7.87 -19.98 6.98
C PRO A 174 7.91 -19.74 5.47
N LEU A 175 7.03 -18.88 4.95
CA LEU A 175 6.98 -18.51 3.54
C LEU A 175 6.58 -17.03 3.41
N PRO A 176 7.12 -16.29 2.41
CA PRO A 176 6.64 -14.97 2.06
C PRO A 176 5.18 -15.04 1.57
N LEU A 177 4.40 -13.99 1.82
CA LEU A 177 3.00 -13.88 1.40
C LEU A 177 2.05 -14.95 1.93
N LEU A 178 2.48 -15.81 2.86
CA LEU A 178 1.69 -16.93 3.42
C LEU A 178 0.27 -16.52 3.86
N PRO A 179 0.05 -15.42 4.61
CA PRO A 179 -1.30 -15.03 5.03
C PRO A 179 -2.21 -14.57 3.89
N ARG A 180 -1.65 -14.25 2.73
CA ARG A 180 -2.37 -13.71 1.56
C ARG A 180 -2.69 -14.78 0.53
N LEU A 181 -1.76 -15.70 0.31
CA LEU A 181 -1.84 -16.68 -0.79
C LEU A 181 -2.05 -18.12 -0.32
N GLY A 182 -1.94 -18.39 0.98
CA GLY A 182 -1.92 -19.74 1.50
C GLY A 182 -0.60 -20.48 1.22
N PRO A 183 -0.37 -21.65 1.83
CA PRO A 183 0.93 -22.32 1.81
C PRO A 183 1.37 -22.75 0.41
N GLU A 184 0.47 -23.30 -0.40
CA GLU A 184 0.78 -23.81 -1.73
C GLU A 184 1.27 -22.70 -2.68
N MET A 185 0.47 -21.66 -2.83
CA MET A 185 0.81 -20.57 -3.76
C MET A 185 1.87 -19.62 -3.20
N ALA A 186 2.00 -19.52 -1.88
CA ALA A 186 3.12 -18.82 -1.25
C ALA A 186 4.45 -19.51 -1.55
N ALA A 187 4.49 -20.87 -1.51
CA ALA A 187 5.67 -21.65 -1.88
C ALA A 187 6.03 -21.45 -3.36
N VAL A 188 5.04 -21.50 -4.25
CA VAL A 188 5.24 -21.23 -5.69
C VAL A 188 5.81 -19.82 -5.91
N CYS A 189 5.23 -18.78 -5.30
CA CYS A 189 5.73 -17.41 -5.45
C CYS A 189 7.11 -17.21 -4.82
N ALA A 190 7.49 -17.99 -3.78
CA ALA A 190 8.81 -17.93 -3.17
C ALA A 190 9.92 -18.35 -4.15
N THR A 191 9.64 -19.22 -5.13
CA THR A 191 10.62 -19.64 -6.15
C THR A 191 11.11 -18.47 -6.99
N LEU A 192 10.32 -17.41 -7.14
CA LEU A 192 10.69 -16.20 -7.90
C LEU A 192 11.96 -15.54 -7.34
N HIS A 193 12.20 -15.59 -6.03
CA HIS A 193 13.42 -15.06 -5.44
C HIS A 193 14.66 -15.80 -5.97
N HIS A 194 14.64 -17.14 -5.97
CA HIS A 194 15.73 -17.95 -6.49
C HIS A 194 15.94 -17.75 -7.99
N ARG A 195 14.87 -17.69 -8.77
CA ARG A 195 14.91 -17.39 -10.20
C ARG A 195 15.52 -16.02 -10.49
N GLY A 196 15.28 -15.04 -9.62
CA GLY A 196 15.89 -13.71 -9.66
C GLY A 196 17.30 -13.62 -9.09
N GLY A 197 17.93 -14.74 -8.71
CA GLY A 197 19.28 -14.76 -8.13
C GLY A 197 19.35 -14.21 -6.70
N VAL A 198 18.24 -14.13 -6.00
CA VAL A 198 18.12 -13.59 -4.64
C VAL A 198 18.09 -14.72 -3.62
N ARG A 199 18.91 -14.62 -2.58
CA ARG A 199 18.89 -15.55 -1.45
C ARG A 199 17.68 -15.25 -0.55
N LEU A 200 16.76 -16.19 -0.43
CA LEU A 200 15.62 -16.12 0.48
C LEU A 200 15.90 -16.97 1.73
N ARG A 201 15.85 -16.36 2.92
CA ARG A 201 15.89 -17.04 4.22
C ARG A 201 14.56 -16.82 4.93
N THR A 202 13.88 -17.91 5.23
CA THR A 202 12.56 -17.92 5.87
C THR A 202 12.62 -18.55 7.26
N GLY A 203 11.58 -18.35 8.06
CA GLY A 203 11.45 -18.96 9.38
C GLY A 203 12.40 -18.38 10.44
N THR A 204 13.09 -17.26 10.16
CA THR A 204 13.96 -16.62 11.15
C THR A 204 13.76 -15.11 11.17
N GLY A 205 13.54 -14.58 12.37
CA GLY A 205 13.38 -13.14 12.61
C GLY A 205 14.73 -12.44 12.80
N VAL A 206 14.71 -11.12 12.60
CA VAL A 206 15.84 -10.24 12.96
C VAL A 206 15.67 -9.80 14.40
N THR A 207 16.70 -9.99 15.22
CA THR A 207 16.71 -9.63 16.64
C THR A 207 17.34 -8.28 16.89
N SER A 208 18.37 -7.92 16.13
CA SER A 208 19.02 -6.61 16.25
C SER A 208 19.67 -6.16 14.94
N LEU A 209 19.84 -4.86 14.81
CA LEU A 209 20.61 -4.19 13.76
C LEU A 209 21.67 -3.32 14.43
N ARG A 210 22.94 -3.56 14.11
CA ARG A 210 24.03 -2.82 14.73
C ARG A 210 24.99 -2.27 13.70
N ARG A 211 25.17 -0.96 13.70
CA ARG A 211 26.15 -0.30 12.83
C ARG A 211 27.56 -0.62 13.30
N THR A 212 28.42 -1.05 12.38
CA THR A 212 29.84 -1.35 12.64
C THR A 212 30.67 -0.76 11.48
N GLY A 213 31.23 0.43 11.70
CA GLY A 213 31.94 1.16 10.65
C GLY A 213 31.01 1.49 9.46
N SER A 214 31.37 1.03 8.26
CA SER A 214 30.61 1.25 7.02
C SER A 214 29.51 0.23 6.78
N VAL A 215 29.37 -0.81 7.61
CA VAL A 215 28.44 -1.92 7.41
C VAL A 215 27.47 -2.06 8.57
N THR A 216 26.35 -2.71 8.33
CA THR A 216 25.37 -3.07 9.37
C THR A 216 25.43 -4.59 9.62
N ALA A 217 25.63 -4.98 10.86
CA ALA A 217 25.45 -6.35 11.30
C ALA A 217 23.96 -6.60 11.56
N VAL A 218 23.40 -7.60 10.90
CA VAL A 218 22.01 -8.07 11.03
C VAL A 218 22.02 -9.37 11.82
N GLU A 219 21.59 -9.32 13.07
CA GLU A 219 21.56 -10.47 13.96
C GLU A 219 20.21 -11.19 13.84
N LEU A 220 20.26 -12.51 13.67
CA LEU A 220 19.09 -13.35 13.46
C LEU A 220 18.75 -14.14 14.73
N ALA A 221 17.50 -14.54 14.85
CA ALA A 221 17.01 -15.32 16.00
C ALA A 221 17.65 -16.72 16.12
N ASP A 222 18.20 -17.25 15.04
CA ASP A 222 18.94 -18.52 15.01
C ASP A 222 20.43 -18.39 15.40
N GLY A 223 20.86 -17.19 15.80
CA GLY A 223 22.23 -16.88 16.21
C GLY A 223 23.19 -16.52 15.07
N HIS A 224 22.76 -16.59 13.82
CA HIS A 224 23.58 -16.14 12.69
C HIS A 224 23.62 -14.62 12.60
N THR A 225 24.71 -14.10 12.06
CA THR A 225 24.87 -12.67 11.75
C THR A 225 25.18 -12.50 10.26
N LEU A 226 24.44 -11.65 9.60
CA LEU A 226 24.73 -11.21 8.24
C LEU A 226 25.36 -9.82 8.28
N THR A 227 26.27 -9.56 7.34
CA THR A 227 26.85 -8.22 7.16
C THR A 227 26.29 -7.61 5.88
N ALA A 228 25.71 -6.43 6.00
CA ALA A 228 25.11 -5.69 4.90
C ALA A 228 25.72 -4.31 4.73
N ASP A 229 25.88 -3.86 3.48
CA ASP A 229 26.24 -2.49 3.14
C ASP A 229 24.98 -1.60 3.12
N ILE A 230 23.83 -2.18 2.77
CA ILE A 230 22.51 -1.54 2.73
C ILE A 230 21.52 -2.49 3.40
N VAL A 231 20.74 -1.96 4.33
CA VAL A 231 19.60 -2.67 4.94
C VAL A 231 18.31 -1.95 4.62
N ILE A 232 17.31 -2.70 4.15
CA ILE A 232 15.99 -2.20 3.78
C ILE A 232 14.94 -2.96 4.58
N THR A 233 13.97 -2.25 5.17
CA THR A 233 12.87 -2.87 5.92
C THR A 233 11.54 -2.75 5.19
N GLY A 234 10.90 -3.88 4.92
CA GLY A 234 9.57 -4.00 4.30
C GLY A 234 8.62 -4.84 5.15
N ILE A 235 8.48 -4.49 6.44
CA ILE A 235 7.76 -5.27 7.47
C ILE A 235 6.33 -4.77 7.73
N GLY A 236 5.70 -4.18 6.73
CA GLY A 236 4.33 -3.65 6.79
C GLY A 236 4.26 -2.16 7.07
N ALA A 237 3.05 -1.67 7.29
CA ALA A 237 2.77 -0.26 7.52
C ALA A 237 1.89 -0.04 8.76
N VAL A 238 1.88 1.21 9.25
CA VAL A 238 1.08 1.67 10.38
C VAL A 238 0.18 2.81 9.90
N PRO A 239 -1.15 2.74 10.09
CA PRO A 239 -2.05 3.80 9.66
C PRO A 239 -1.75 5.12 10.39
N ASN A 240 -1.79 6.22 9.66
CA ASN A 240 -1.47 7.55 10.18
C ASN A 240 -2.66 8.16 10.94
N THR A 241 -2.92 7.65 12.13
CA THR A 241 -4.03 8.07 13.01
C THR A 241 -3.59 8.88 14.23
N ALA A 242 -2.30 9.05 14.48
CA ALA A 242 -1.79 9.68 15.70
C ALA A 242 -2.30 11.13 15.89
N TRP A 243 -2.51 11.89 14.80
CA TRP A 243 -3.04 13.25 14.85
C TRP A 243 -4.52 13.32 15.27
N LEU A 244 -5.23 12.18 15.23
CA LEU A 244 -6.62 12.04 15.67
C LEU A 244 -6.74 11.65 17.16
N ALA A 245 -5.61 11.46 17.83
CA ALA A 245 -5.59 11.19 19.27
C ALA A 245 -6.25 12.35 20.02
N GLY A 246 -7.25 12.05 20.86
CA GLY A 246 -8.05 13.06 21.56
C GLY A 246 -9.28 13.55 20.79
N SER A 247 -9.48 13.16 19.52
CA SER A 247 -10.75 13.33 18.83
C SER A 247 -11.79 12.30 19.33
N THR A 248 -13.06 12.52 19.01
CA THR A 248 -14.14 11.56 19.35
C THR A 248 -14.26 10.40 18.37
N LEU A 249 -13.36 10.31 17.38
CA LEU A 249 -13.34 9.24 16.39
C LEU A 249 -12.88 7.92 17.00
N THR A 250 -13.52 6.83 16.63
CA THR A 250 -13.07 5.50 17.03
C THR A 250 -11.89 5.07 16.18
N LEU A 251 -10.77 4.82 16.85
CA LEU A 251 -9.51 4.41 16.25
C LEU A 251 -9.18 2.96 16.64
N GLY A 252 -8.49 2.28 15.76
CA GLY A 252 -7.96 0.94 15.97
C GLY A 252 -6.78 0.73 15.02
N ASP A 253 -6.77 -0.37 14.26
CA ASP A 253 -5.91 -0.48 13.08
C ASP A 253 -6.51 0.37 11.95
N GLY A 254 -6.42 1.70 12.07
CA GLY A 254 -7.01 2.70 11.20
C GLY A 254 -8.21 3.44 11.83
N VAL A 255 -8.86 4.29 11.04
CA VAL A 255 -10.11 4.99 11.40
C VAL A 255 -11.29 4.07 11.13
N LEU A 256 -12.09 3.76 12.16
CA LEU A 256 -13.27 2.91 12.00
C LEU A 256 -14.35 3.64 11.20
N CYS A 257 -14.81 2.98 10.13
CA CYS A 257 -15.87 3.44 9.24
C CYS A 257 -16.83 2.30 8.95
N ASP A 258 -18.04 2.66 8.57
CA ASP A 258 -18.97 1.72 7.95
C ASP A 258 -18.54 1.34 6.52
N GLU A 259 -19.32 0.53 5.83
CA GLU A 259 -19.07 0.12 4.44
C GLU A 259 -19.19 1.28 3.42
N GLY A 260 -19.72 2.41 3.85
CA GLY A 260 -19.80 3.67 3.12
C GLY A 260 -18.64 4.60 3.39
N CYS A 261 -17.60 4.14 4.11
CA CYS A 261 -16.47 4.97 4.55
C CYS A 261 -16.84 6.12 5.50
N ALA A 262 -18.07 6.15 6.03
CA ALA A 262 -18.55 7.13 7.01
C ALA A 262 -18.12 6.73 8.42
N THR A 263 -17.64 7.71 9.20
CA THR A 263 -17.34 7.52 10.62
C THR A 263 -18.62 7.68 11.46
N ALA A 264 -18.51 7.58 12.78
CA ALA A 264 -19.62 7.90 13.67
C ALA A 264 -20.06 9.38 13.60
N LEU A 265 -19.25 10.25 12.98
CA LEU A 265 -19.57 11.65 12.74
C LEU A 265 -20.00 11.83 11.27
N PRO A 266 -21.24 12.23 10.99
CA PRO A 266 -21.76 12.34 9.62
C PRO A 266 -20.96 13.25 8.68
N GLN A 267 -20.24 14.23 9.24
CA GLN A 267 -19.40 15.17 8.49
C GLN A 267 -17.96 14.67 8.33
N VAL A 268 -17.62 13.44 8.71
CA VAL A 268 -16.25 12.90 8.64
C VAL A 268 -16.26 11.54 7.97
N VAL A 269 -15.50 11.41 6.91
CA VAL A 269 -15.26 10.15 6.20
C VAL A 269 -13.76 9.83 6.18
N ALA A 270 -13.41 8.54 6.03
CA ALA A 270 -12.02 8.14 5.86
C ALA A 270 -11.85 7.21 4.66
N VAL A 271 -10.75 7.38 3.90
CA VAL A 271 -10.48 6.65 2.65
C VAL A 271 -9.01 6.23 2.53
N GLY A 272 -8.75 5.21 1.73
CA GLY A 272 -7.40 4.66 1.50
C GLY A 272 -6.86 3.88 2.70
N ASP A 273 -5.53 3.79 2.79
CA ASP A 273 -4.84 2.90 3.74
C ASP A 273 -5.10 3.23 5.23
N VAL A 274 -5.59 4.43 5.54
CA VAL A 274 -5.96 4.83 6.90
C VAL A 274 -7.36 4.34 7.30
N ALA A 275 -8.23 4.05 6.32
CA ALA A 275 -9.61 3.67 6.57
C ALA A 275 -9.74 2.19 6.91
N ARG A 276 -10.46 1.89 7.99
CA ARG A 276 -10.92 0.54 8.32
C ARG A 276 -12.41 0.43 8.03
N ALA A 277 -12.72 0.34 6.73
CA ALA A 277 -14.09 0.31 6.23
C ALA A 277 -14.71 -1.09 6.36
N GLY A 278 -15.93 -1.18 6.92
CA GLY A 278 -16.62 -2.45 7.13
C GLY A 278 -15.82 -3.46 7.96
N GLY A 279 -15.01 -2.98 8.92
CA GLY A 279 -14.19 -3.81 9.79
C GLY A 279 -12.87 -4.28 9.20
N THR A 280 -12.55 -3.94 7.95
CA THR A 280 -11.31 -4.35 7.25
C THR A 280 -10.51 -3.14 6.78
N ARG A 281 -9.20 -3.14 7.04
CA ARG A 281 -8.26 -2.19 6.45
C ARG A 281 -7.54 -2.85 5.27
N ALA A 282 -7.50 -2.16 4.13
CA ALA A 282 -6.88 -2.65 2.91
C ALA A 282 -5.91 -1.60 2.36
N GLU A 283 -4.63 -1.97 2.31
CA GLU A 283 -3.54 -1.15 1.77
C GLU A 283 -3.40 -1.42 0.25
N HIS A 284 -4.42 -1.06 -0.52
CA HIS A 284 -4.47 -1.35 -1.95
C HIS A 284 -4.72 -0.07 -2.76
N TRP A 285 -4.03 0.04 -3.86
CA TRP A 285 -4.19 1.14 -4.82
C TRP A 285 -5.67 1.31 -5.24
N THR A 286 -6.37 0.21 -5.51
CA THR A 286 -7.80 0.22 -5.86
C THR A 286 -8.68 0.74 -4.72
N SER A 287 -8.38 0.43 -3.46
CA SER A 287 -9.12 0.99 -2.32
C SER A 287 -8.98 2.51 -2.27
N ALA A 288 -7.78 3.03 -2.50
CA ALA A 288 -7.51 4.47 -2.50
C ALA A 288 -8.22 5.21 -3.66
N THR A 289 -8.53 4.52 -4.76
CA THR A 289 -9.20 5.13 -5.93
C THR A 289 -10.71 4.91 -5.95
N GLU A 290 -11.22 3.83 -5.37
CA GLU A 290 -12.64 3.46 -5.41
C GLU A 290 -13.44 3.97 -4.19
N GLN A 291 -12.84 3.93 -2.99
CA GLN A 291 -13.50 4.41 -1.75
C GLN A 291 -13.92 5.88 -1.80
N PRO A 292 -13.12 6.82 -2.36
CA PRO A 292 -13.48 8.23 -2.39
C PRO A 292 -14.84 8.52 -3.00
N ARG A 293 -15.23 7.81 -4.06
CA ARG A 293 -16.54 7.98 -4.71
C ARG A 293 -17.68 7.79 -3.75
N VAL A 294 -17.67 6.70 -3.00
CA VAL A 294 -18.71 6.36 -2.03
C VAL A 294 -18.65 7.27 -0.81
N ALA A 295 -17.44 7.51 -0.30
CA ALA A 295 -17.20 8.38 0.85
C ALA A 295 -17.70 9.81 0.63
N VAL A 296 -17.43 10.39 -0.54
CA VAL A 296 -17.88 11.74 -0.92
C VAL A 296 -19.40 11.80 -1.05
N THR A 297 -20.04 10.80 -1.69
CA THR A 297 -21.51 10.72 -1.74
C THR A 297 -22.12 10.79 -0.34
N ASN A 298 -21.57 10.02 0.60
CA ASN A 298 -22.06 9.97 1.96
C ASN A 298 -21.76 11.23 2.77
N LEU A 299 -20.57 11.81 2.57
CA LEU A 299 -20.20 13.08 3.19
C LEU A 299 -21.14 14.21 2.80
N LEU A 300 -21.39 14.35 1.50
CA LEU A 300 -22.30 15.41 0.98
C LEU A 300 -23.74 15.21 1.42
N ALA A 301 -24.17 13.96 1.57
CA ALA A 301 -25.51 13.61 2.08
C ALA A 301 -25.63 13.75 3.60
N GLY A 302 -24.52 13.82 4.34
CA GLY A 302 -24.51 13.79 5.81
C GLY A 302 -24.98 12.47 6.42
N ARG A 303 -25.01 11.39 5.65
CA ARG A 303 -25.40 10.02 6.08
C ARG A 303 -24.95 9.00 5.05
N THR A 304 -24.89 7.74 5.43
CA THR A 304 -24.58 6.65 4.51
C THR A 304 -25.76 6.40 3.56
N LEU A 305 -25.58 6.72 2.28
CA LEU A 305 -26.49 6.43 1.17
C LEU A 305 -25.94 5.34 0.25
N ALA A 306 -24.62 5.26 0.12
CA ALA A 306 -23.94 4.34 -0.74
C ALA A 306 -22.94 3.51 0.07
N THR A 307 -22.76 2.26 -0.31
CA THR A 307 -21.76 1.34 0.25
C THR A 307 -20.93 0.73 -0.88
N SER A 308 -19.72 0.32 -0.57
CA SER A 308 -18.86 -0.37 -1.53
C SER A 308 -18.23 -1.58 -0.86
N ARG A 309 -18.36 -2.73 -1.51
CA ARG A 309 -17.70 -3.98 -1.13
C ARG A 309 -16.85 -4.47 -2.29
N PRO A 310 -15.79 -3.73 -2.67
CA PRO A 310 -14.96 -4.14 -3.78
C PRO A 310 -14.32 -5.49 -3.50
N VAL A 311 -14.18 -6.30 -4.53
CA VAL A 311 -13.31 -7.48 -4.47
C VAL A 311 -11.87 -6.99 -4.28
N PRO A 312 -11.22 -7.29 -3.15
CA PRO A 312 -9.83 -6.87 -2.94
C PRO A 312 -8.96 -7.30 -4.10
N TYR A 313 -8.13 -6.39 -4.58
CA TYR A 313 -7.23 -6.66 -5.69
C TYR A 313 -5.88 -6.02 -5.41
N PHE A 314 -4.82 -6.78 -5.66
CA PHE A 314 -3.46 -6.27 -5.70
C PHE A 314 -2.67 -6.92 -6.84
N TRP A 315 -1.59 -6.26 -7.19
CA TRP A 315 -0.58 -6.83 -8.08
C TRP A 315 0.81 -6.54 -7.51
N SER A 316 1.79 -7.31 -7.98
CA SER A 316 3.20 -7.09 -7.67
C SER A 316 4.04 -7.52 -8.87
N ASP A 317 5.02 -6.71 -9.23
CA ASP A 317 5.99 -7.02 -10.28
C ASP A 317 7.31 -7.40 -9.60
N GLN A 318 7.72 -8.65 -9.73
CA GLN A 318 8.89 -9.21 -9.07
C GLN A 318 9.70 -10.06 -10.05
N TYR A 319 10.98 -9.78 -10.19
CA TYR A 319 11.90 -10.59 -11.00
C TYR A 319 11.42 -10.82 -12.46
N GLY A 320 10.81 -9.82 -13.04
CA GLY A 320 10.26 -9.90 -14.41
C GLY A 320 8.87 -10.54 -14.51
N SER A 321 8.32 -11.11 -13.44
CA SER A 321 7.00 -11.69 -13.40
C SER A 321 5.97 -10.79 -12.73
N ARG A 322 4.73 -10.79 -13.24
CA ARG A 322 3.59 -10.08 -12.65
C ARG A 322 2.67 -11.02 -11.89
N ILE A 323 2.63 -10.86 -10.58
CA ILE A 323 1.67 -11.51 -9.70
C ILE A 323 0.41 -10.66 -9.62
N GLN A 324 -0.77 -11.26 -9.80
CA GLN A 324 -2.06 -10.61 -9.64
C GLN A 324 -2.97 -11.48 -8.76
N PHE A 325 -3.59 -10.88 -7.77
CA PHE A 325 -4.50 -11.58 -6.87
C PHE A 325 -5.78 -10.78 -6.67
N ALA A 326 -6.93 -11.45 -6.72
CA ALA A 326 -8.22 -10.87 -6.38
C ALA A 326 -9.03 -11.81 -5.48
N GLY A 327 -9.74 -11.24 -4.53
CA GLY A 327 -10.54 -12.00 -3.55
C GLY A 327 -9.86 -12.10 -2.19
N ARG A 328 -10.27 -13.10 -1.40
CA ARG A 328 -9.75 -13.31 -0.03
C ARG A 328 -9.51 -14.79 0.22
N TYR A 329 -8.26 -15.16 0.39
CA TYR A 329 -7.88 -16.48 0.91
C TYR A 329 -8.24 -16.60 2.39
N ARG A 330 -8.70 -17.79 2.80
CA ARG A 330 -8.80 -18.22 4.20
C ARG A 330 -8.20 -19.61 4.35
N ALA A 331 -7.69 -19.92 5.53
CA ALA A 331 -7.23 -21.26 5.84
C ALA A 331 -8.36 -22.28 5.61
N GLY A 332 -8.06 -23.35 4.89
CA GLY A 332 -9.03 -24.37 4.48
C GLY A 332 -9.59 -24.18 3.07
N ASP A 333 -9.35 -23.05 2.39
CA ASP A 333 -9.68 -22.93 0.97
C ASP A 333 -8.83 -23.90 0.16
N THR A 334 -9.44 -24.60 -0.80
CA THR A 334 -8.72 -25.43 -1.76
C THR A 334 -8.22 -24.59 -2.93
N VAL A 335 -7.02 -24.90 -3.43
CA VAL A 335 -6.43 -24.18 -4.56
C VAL A 335 -6.25 -25.14 -5.74
N ARG A 336 -6.62 -24.69 -6.92
CA ARG A 336 -6.43 -25.44 -8.16
C ARG A 336 -5.92 -24.54 -9.28
N VAL A 337 -4.84 -24.97 -9.93
CA VAL A 337 -4.38 -24.37 -11.18
C VAL A 337 -5.35 -24.77 -12.28
N THR A 338 -5.92 -23.78 -12.95
CA THR A 338 -6.95 -23.97 -14.00
C THR A 338 -6.45 -23.65 -15.39
N GLU A 339 -5.38 -22.88 -15.52
CA GLU A 339 -4.73 -22.54 -16.80
C GLU A 339 -3.23 -22.40 -16.59
N GLY A 340 -2.43 -22.89 -17.54
CA GLY A 340 -0.98 -22.80 -17.54
C GLY A 340 -0.29 -23.81 -16.63
N GLU A 341 0.96 -23.55 -16.31
CA GLU A 341 1.83 -24.39 -15.49
C GLU A 341 2.42 -23.61 -14.34
N LEU A 342 2.58 -24.27 -13.19
CA LEU A 342 3.22 -23.68 -12.02
C LEU A 342 4.67 -23.28 -12.33
N LEU A 343 5.12 -22.25 -11.61
CA LEU A 343 6.52 -21.87 -11.62
C LEU A 343 7.34 -22.98 -10.98
N ASP A 344 8.35 -23.45 -11.66
CA ASP A 344 9.40 -24.28 -11.12
C ASP A 344 10.70 -23.47 -10.92
N GLU A 345 11.77 -24.09 -10.41
CA GLU A 345 13.06 -23.42 -10.22
C GLU A 345 13.84 -23.23 -11.54
N GLY A 346 13.36 -23.81 -12.65
CA GLY A 346 14.02 -23.76 -13.94
C GLY A 346 13.78 -22.48 -14.74
N PRO A 347 14.62 -22.22 -15.75
CA PRO A 347 14.39 -21.12 -16.68
C PRO A 347 13.24 -21.47 -17.63
N GLY A 348 12.10 -20.79 -17.51
CA GLY A 348 10.94 -20.96 -18.38
C GLY A 348 9.99 -19.80 -18.24
N GLU A 349 9.26 -19.46 -19.31
CA GLU A 349 8.14 -18.52 -19.30
C GLU A 349 6.86 -19.20 -18.77
N ALA A 350 6.96 -19.90 -17.63
CA ALA A 350 5.81 -20.51 -17.01
C ALA A 350 4.92 -19.41 -16.40
N GLY A 351 3.64 -19.51 -16.65
CA GLY A 351 2.66 -18.63 -16.04
C GLY A 351 1.35 -19.39 -15.84
N PHE A 352 0.60 -19.07 -14.82
CA PHE A 352 -0.59 -19.83 -14.45
C PHE A 352 -1.72 -18.94 -13.94
N LEU A 353 -2.92 -19.51 -13.92
CA LEU A 353 -4.09 -19.04 -13.19
C LEU A 353 -4.52 -20.10 -12.18
N ALA A 354 -4.59 -19.74 -10.93
CA ALA A 354 -5.13 -20.58 -9.86
C ALA A 354 -6.43 -19.99 -9.32
N ARG A 355 -7.39 -20.84 -8.99
CA ARG A 355 -8.66 -20.50 -8.34
C ARG A 355 -8.65 -21.05 -6.92
N TYR A 356 -9.11 -20.26 -5.98
CA TYR A 356 -9.36 -20.64 -4.60
C TYR A 356 -10.85 -20.92 -4.44
N GLU A 357 -11.18 -22.06 -3.87
CA GLU A 357 -12.55 -22.51 -3.73
C GLU A 357 -12.90 -22.77 -2.27
N ARG A 358 -14.07 -22.33 -1.87
CA ARG A 358 -14.69 -22.55 -0.57
C ARG A 358 -16.13 -22.92 -0.78
N ASP A 359 -16.58 -24.04 -0.19
CA ASP A 359 -17.97 -24.51 -0.32
C ASP A 359 -18.45 -24.60 -1.77
N GLY A 360 -17.56 -25.03 -2.70
CA GLY A 360 -17.86 -25.14 -4.12
C GLY A 360 -17.87 -23.81 -4.92
N HIS A 361 -17.54 -22.70 -4.26
CA HIS A 361 -17.54 -21.38 -4.90
C HIS A 361 -16.12 -20.80 -5.00
N THR A 362 -15.80 -20.17 -6.13
CA THR A 362 -14.55 -19.41 -6.26
C THR A 362 -14.59 -18.16 -5.38
N VAL A 363 -13.65 -18.05 -4.43
CA VAL A 363 -13.53 -16.94 -3.46
C VAL A 363 -12.33 -16.04 -3.70
N ALA A 364 -11.33 -16.54 -4.45
CA ALA A 364 -10.18 -15.74 -4.88
C ALA A 364 -9.55 -16.34 -6.15
N VAL A 365 -8.77 -15.52 -6.83
CA VAL A 365 -7.99 -15.92 -8.00
C VAL A 365 -6.59 -15.34 -7.91
N LEU A 366 -5.59 -16.16 -8.28
CA LEU A 366 -4.18 -15.77 -8.40
C LEU A 366 -3.72 -16.02 -9.83
N ALA A 367 -3.02 -15.09 -10.40
CA ALA A 367 -2.31 -15.33 -11.64
C ALA A 367 -0.87 -14.83 -11.56
N VAL A 368 0.02 -15.56 -12.24
CA VAL A 368 1.36 -15.11 -12.55
C VAL A 368 1.47 -15.08 -14.07
N ASP A 369 1.81 -13.94 -14.65
CA ASP A 369 2.01 -13.70 -16.08
C ASP A 369 0.84 -14.16 -17.00
N ARG A 370 -0.40 -14.11 -16.47
CA ARG A 370 -1.64 -14.44 -17.18
C ARG A 370 -2.70 -13.33 -17.08
N PRO A 371 -2.42 -12.11 -17.59
CA PRO A 371 -3.29 -10.94 -17.34
C PRO A 371 -4.69 -11.07 -17.95
N ARG A 372 -4.83 -11.70 -19.14
CA ARG A 372 -6.14 -11.86 -19.80
C ARG A 372 -7.02 -12.89 -19.06
N PRO A 373 -6.55 -14.13 -18.77
CA PRO A 373 -7.27 -15.06 -17.91
C PRO A 373 -7.65 -14.48 -16.54
N PHE A 374 -6.72 -13.78 -15.89
CA PHE A 374 -6.96 -13.12 -14.62
C PHE A 374 -8.09 -12.10 -14.69
N THR A 375 -8.09 -11.22 -15.68
CA THR A 375 -9.14 -10.20 -15.85
C THR A 375 -10.52 -10.83 -16.01
N ARG A 376 -10.64 -11.94 -16.77
CA ARG A 376 -11.89 -12.69 -16.92
C ARG A 376 -12.34 -13.28 -15.59
N ALA A 377 -11.46 -14.00 -14.89
CA ALA A 377 -11.76 -14.63 -13.62
C ALA A 377 -12.12 -13.61 -12.50
N ARG A 378 -11.44 -12.47 -12.45
CA ARG A 378 -11.77 -11.38 -11.53
C ARG A 378 -13.17 -10.81 -11.77
N ARG A 379 -13.60 -10.66 -13.03
CA ARG A 379 -14.96 -10.19 -13.35
C ARG A 379 -16.03 -11.21 -12.93
N GLU A 380 -15.75 -12.50 -13.10
CA GLU A 380 -16.62 -13.57 -12.63
C GLU A 380 -16.79 -13.52 -11.10
N LEU A 381 -15.69 -13.40 -10.38
CA LEU A 381 -15.67 -13.26 -8.92
C LEU A 381 -16.49 -12.06 -8.43
N GLY A 382 -16.39 -10.91 -9.10
CA GLY A 382 -17.17 -9.71 -8.78
C GLY A 382 -18.69 -9.91 -8.95
N ARG A 383 -19.12 -10.67 -9.98
CA ARG A 383 -20.55 -10.97 -10.22
C ARG A 383 -21.13 -11.90 -9.15
N THR A 384 -20.38 -12.92 -8.76
CA THR A 384 -20.80 -13.86 -7.72
C THR A 384 -20.94 -13.16 -6.35
N ALA A 385 -20.03 -12.23 -6.03
CA ALA A 385 -20.10 -11.45 -4.79
C ALA A 385 -21.33 -10.51 -4.76
N ALA A 386 -21.74 -9.95 -5.90
CA ALA A 386 -22.93 -9.10 -6.00
C ALA A 386 -24.23 -9.86 -5.82
N THR A 387 -24.32 -11.10 -6.37
CA THR A 387 -25.53 -11.94 -6.23
C THR A 387 -25.73 -12.55 -4.84
N ALA A 388 -24.66 -12.71 -4.07
CA ALA A 388 -24.75 -13.22 -2.69
C ALA A 388 -25.25 -12.18 -1.67
N THR A 389 -25.49 -10.94 -2.09
CA THR A 389 -25.88 -9.79 -1.24
C THR A 389 -27.35 -9.37 -1.50
N THR A 390 -28.01 -9.96 -2.49
CA THR A 390 -29.47 -9.84 -2.75
C THR A 390 -30.22 -10.98 -2.14
#